data_4731b3291ea03cdba71d89ddc27a8409
#
_entry.id   4731b3291ea03cdba71d89ddc27a8409
#
_cell.length_a   1.000
_cell.length_b   1.000
_cell.length_c   1.000
_cell.angle_alpha   90.00
_cell.angle_beta   90.00
_cell.angle_gamma   90.00
#
_symmetry.space_group_name_H-M   'P 1'
#
loop_
_entity.id
_entity.type
_entity.pdbx_description
1 polymer ?
#
loop_
_entity_poly.entity_id
_entity_poly.type
_entity_poly.pdbx_seq_one_letter_code
_entity_poly.pdbx_strand_id
1 'polypeptide(L)'
;IKASAIKILEKPKNILNILQMAIDGSIDKSKEMFEDIIVQGTFSNDELLEEFYNAINDVTTRDEVKAKLYIKLRDVDDTLGRGGSPLIQFIALLYLAFISPHLKGVMK
;
A
#
# COMPACT_ATOMS: atom_id res chain seq x y z
N ILE A 1 -7.54 -25.91 13.79
CA ILE A 1 -6.35 -25.98 12.94
C ILE A 1 -6.56 -25.23 11.66
N LYS A 2 -7.64 -25.54 11.00
CA LYS A 2 -7.92 -24.89 9.72
C LYS A 2 -8.19 -23.42 9.87
N ALA A 3 -8.83 -23.03 10.96
CA ALA A 3 -9.10 -21.61 11.23
C ALA A 3 -7.80 -20.84 11.38
N SER A 4 -6.81 -21.43 12.02
CA SER A 4 -5.52 -20.76 12.19
C SER A 4 -4.84 -20.54 10.85
N ALA A 5 -4.88 -21.52 9.98
CA ALA A 5 -4.29 -21.40 8.66
C ALA A 5 -4.98 -20.29 7.86
N ILE A 6 -6.29 -20.22 7.96
CA ILE A 6 -7.05 -19.18 7.27
C ILE A 6 -6.66 -17.79 7.75
N LYS A 7 -6.51 -17.62 9.06
CA LYS A 7 -6.13 -16.32 9.60
C LYS A 7 -4.77 -15.88 9.11
N ILE A 8 -3.83 -16.81 9.04
CA ILE A 8 -2.49 -16.50 8.55
C ILE A 8 -2.57 -16.02 7.10
N LEU A 9 -3.38 -16.68 6.29
CA LEU A 9 -3.49 -16.33 4.89
C LEU A 9 -4.16 -14.99 4.67
N GLU A 10 -4.98 -14.53 5.60
CA GLU A 10 -5.70 -13.28 5.45
C GLU A 10 -4.79 -12.06 5.65
N LYS A 11 -3.73 -12.19 6.43
CA LYS A 11 -2.86 -11.05 6.71
C LYS A 11 -2.29 -10.39 5.47
N PRO A 12 -1.66 -11.14 4.56
CA PRO A 12 -1.11 -10.51 3.35
C PRO A 12 -2.18 -9.87 2.48
N LYS A 13 -3.38 -10.41 2.49
CA LYS A 13 -4.45 -9.88 1.67
C LYS A 13 -4.89 -8.49 2.09
N ASN A 14 -4.69 -8.15 3.36
CA ASN A 14 -5.11 -6.85 3.86
C ASN A 14 -4.40 -5.72 3.13
N ILE A 15 -3.10 -5.83 2.93
CA ILE A 15 -2.35 -4.79 2.22
C ILE A 15 -2.77 -4.71 0.76
N LEU A 16 -2.94 -5.85 0.10
CA LEU A 16 -3.40 -5.86 -1.29
C LEU A 16 -4.78 -5.20 -1.41
N ASN A 17 -5.70 -5.56 -0.53
CA ASN A 17 -7.04 -4.99 -0.56
C ASN A 17 -7.01 -3.49 -0.29
N ILE A 18 -6.20 -3.06 0.65
CA ILE A 18 -6.06 -1.64 0.98
C ILE A 18 -5.56 -0.86 -0.24
N LEU A 19 -4.55 -1.36 -0.91
CA LEU A 19 -4.01 -0.69 -2.08
C LEU A 19 -5.02 -0.69 -3.23
N GLN A 20 -5.68 -1.81 -3.47
CA GLN A 20 -6.67 -1.90 -4.53
C GLN A 20 -7.83 -0.94 -4.29
N MET A 21 -8.26 -0.81 -3.04
CA MET A 21 -9.32 0.13 -2.71
C MET A 21 -8.92 1.58 -3.01
N ALA A 22 -7.68 1.93 -2.72
CA ALA A 22 -7.20 3.27 -3.04
C ALA A 22 -7.22 3.50 -4.55
N ILE A 23 -6.75 2.54 -5.32
CA ILE A 23 -6.74 2.64 -6.79
C ILE A 23 -8.16 2.76 -7.32
N ASP A 24 -9.09 2.03 -6.72
CA ASP A 24 -10.49 2.00 -7.18
C ASP A 24 -11.29 3.23 -6.73
N GLY A 25 -10.71 4.10 -5.92
CA GLY A 25 -11.35 5.33 -5.54
C GLY A 25 -11.87 5.41 -4.11
N SER A 26 -11.67 4.37 -3.31
CA SER A 26 -12.14 4.32 -1.93
C SER A 26 -11.01 4.72 -0.97
N ILE A 27 -10.52 5.93 -1.12
CA ILE A 27 -9.33 6.36 -0.38
C ILE A 27 -9.58 6.48 1.12
N ASP A 28 -10.73 6.98 1.53
CA ASP A 28 -11.02 7.17 2.95
C ASP A 28 -11.01 5.84 3.68
N LYS A 29 -11.65 4.83 3.11
CA LYS A 29 -11.69 3.52 3.73
C LYS A 29 -10.33 2.84 3.69
N SER A 30 -9.61 2.99 2.59
CA SER A 30 -8.26 2.45 2.45
C SER A 30 -7.35 3.02 3.54
N LYS A 31 -7.39 4.33 3.72
CA LYS A 31 -6.60 5.01 4.74
C LYS A 31 -6.94 4.50 6.14
N GLU A 32 -8.23 4.41 6.43
CA GLU A 32 -8.69 3.96 7.74
C GLU A 32 -8.21 2.55 8.05
N MET A 33 -8.32 1.65 7.09
CA MET A 33 -7.88 0.28 7.27
C MET A 33 -6.37 0.21 7.49
N PHE A 34 -5.62 1.04 6.79
CA PHE A 34 -4.18 1.07 6.98
C PHE A 34 -3.82 1.62 8.35
N GLU A 35 -4.51 2.65 8.81
CA GLU A 35 -4.27 3.21 10.13
C GLU A 35 -4.50 2.14 11.21
N ASP A 36 -5.52 1.31 11.03
CA ASP A 36 -5.78 0.23 11.97
C ASP A 36 -4.62 -0.76 12.03
N ILE A 37 -4.04 -1.08 10.89
CA ILE A 37 -2.89 -1.99 10.84
C ILE A 37 -1.71 -1.40 11.60
N ILE A 38 -1.46 -0.11 11.44
CA ILE A 38 -0.36 0.55 12.13
C ILE A 38 -0.59 0.54 13.64
N VAL A 39 -1.82 0.84 14.07
CA VAL A 39 -2.14 0.87 15.50
C VAL A 39 -1.97 -0.51 16.12
N GLN A 40 -2.33 -1.55 15.39
CA GLN A 40 -2.19 -2.92 15.89
C GLN A 40 -0.74 -3.38 15.99
N GLY A 41 0.17 -2.71 15.27
CA GLY A 41 1.58 -3.08 15.30
C GLY A 41 1.86 -4.44 14.71
N THR A 42 1.06 -4.87 13.74
CA THR A 42 1.16 -6.20 13.15
C THR A 42 2.42 -6.39 12.33
N PHE A 43 2.88 -5.34 11.68
CA PHE A 43 4.01 -5.42 10.75
C PHE A 43 5.16 -4.52 11.18
N SER A 44 6.39 -4.98 10.99
CA SER A 44 7.55 -4.12 11.05
C SER A 44 7.61 -3.26 9.79
N ASN A 45 8.50 -2.26 9.78
CA ASN A 45 8.69 -1.44 8.59
C ASN A 45 9.12 -2.27 7.39
N ASP A 46 10.04 -3.21 7.59
CA ASP A 46 10.52 -4.06 6.50
C ASP A 46 9.40 -4.94 5.97
N GLU A 47 8.57 -5.46 6.87
CA GLU A 47 7.43 -6.27 6.45
C GLU A 47 6.42 -5.45 5.66
N LEU A 48 6.16 -4.20 6.08
CA LEU A 48 5.27 -3.33 5.33
C LEU A 48 5.79 -3.06 3.93
N LEU A 49 7.08 -2.79 3.81
CA LEU A 49 7.69 -2.54 2.51
C LEU A 49 7.51 -3.75 1.60
N GLU A 50 7.76 -4.94 2.13
CA GLU A 50 7.62 -6.16 1.35
C GLU A 50 6.16 -6.40 0.94
N GLU A 51 5.24 -6.20 1.88
CA GLU A 51 3.82 -6.40 1.59
C GLU A 51 3.32 -5.41 0.55
N PHE A 52 3.76 -4.16 0.61
CA PHE A 52 3.38 -3.19 -0.41
C PHE A 52 4.01 -3.51 -1.75
N TYR A 53 5.26 -3.98 -1.76
CA TYR A 53 5.89 -4.40 -3.00
C TYR A 53 5.05 -5.49 -3.69
N ASN A 54 4.68 -6.50 -2.93
CA ASN A 54 3.87 -7.59 -3.46
C ASN A 54 2.49 -7.10 -3.90
N ALA A 55 1.89 -6.21 -3.12
CA ALA A 55 0.59 -5.65 -3.45
C ALA A 55 0.62 -4.87 -4.76
N ILE A 56 1.65 -4.06 -4.97
CA ILE A 56 1.80 -3.30 -6.21
C ILE A 56 1.87 -4.26 -7.40
N ASN A 57 2.59 -5.35 -7.24
CA ASN A 57 2.71 -6.33 -8.30
C ASN A 57 1.36 -6.97 -8.63
N ASP A 58 0.53 -7.17 -7.63
CA ASP A 58 -0.70 -7.96 -7.77
C ASP A 58 -1.95 -7.14 -8.04
N VAL A 59 -1.94 -5.82 -7.75
CA VAL A 59 -3.15 -5.01 -7.98
C VAL A 59 -3.50 -4.95 -9.46
N THR A 60 -4.79 -4.75 -9.71
CA THR A 60 -5.31 -4.60 -11.06
C THR A 60 -5.33 -3.12 -11.41
N THR A 61 -4.41 -2.71 -12.26
CA THR A 61 -4.32 -1.33 -12.74
C THR A 61 -3.34 -1.30 -13.92
N ARG A 62 -3.19 -0.13 -14.53
CA ARG A 62 -2.30 0.03 -15.67
C ARG A 62 -0.85 -0.05 -15.23
N ASP A 63 0.02 -0.49 -16.13
CA ASP A 63 1.44 -0.63 -15.82
C ASP A 63 2.08 0.68 -15.42
N GLU A 64 1.67 1.79 -16.03
CA GLU A 64 2.26 3.08 -15.67
C GLU A 64 1.91 3.49 -14.25
N VAL A 65 0.75 3.09 -13.74
CA VAL A 65 0.39 3.33 -12.35
C VAL A 65 1.29 2.50 -11.44
N LYS A 66 1.49 1.22 -11.78
CA LYS A 66 2.38 0.37 -11.00
C LYS A 66 3.79 0.94 -10.95
N ALA A 67 4.28 1.45 -12.09
CA ALA A 67 5.62 2.03 -12.14
C ALA A 67 5.75 3.21 -11.17
N LYS A 68 4.75 4.07 -11.14
CA LYS A 68 4.75 5.19 -10.21
C LYS A 68 4.75 4.74 -8.76
N LEU A 69 3.99 3.68 -8.47
CA LEU A 69 3.90 3.16 -7.12
C LEU A 69 5.21 2.52 -6.68
N TYR A 70 5.91 1.83 -7.57
CA TYR A 70 7.22 1.28 -7.25
C TYR A 70 8.23 2.39 -6.94
N ILE A 71 8.21 3.46 -7.74
CA ILE A 71 9.10 4.59 -7.50
C ILE A 71 8.80 5.21 -6.15
N LYS A 72 7.52 5.38 -5.83
CA LYS A 72 7.13 5.94 -4.52
C LYS A 72 7.54 5.00 -3.39
N LEU A 73 7.42 3.69 -3.58
CA LEU A 73 7.81 2.75 -2.54
C LEU A 73 9.31 2.86 -2.25
N ARG A 74 10.12 3.07 -3.27
CA ARG A 74 11.55 3.30 -3.06
C ARG A 74 11.78 4.55 -2.21
N ASP A 75 11.04 5.62 -2.48
CA ASP A 75 11.15 6.84 -1.67
C ASP A 75 10.73 6.59 -0.23
N VAL A 76 9.67 5.81 -0.03
CA VAL A 76 9.22 5.44 1.30
C VAL A 76 10.32 4.69 2.04
N ASP A 77 10.91 3.70 1.40
CA ASP A 77 11.99 2.91 1.98
C ASP A 77 13.14 3.82 2.42
N ASP A 78 13.58 4.71 1.55
CA ASP A 78 14.66 5.63 1.83
C ASP A 78 14.33 6.55 3.01
N THR A 79 13.13 7.08 3.03
CA THR A 79 12.69 7.97 4.11
C THR A 79 12.58 7.24 5.44
N LEU A 80 12.09 6.01 5.44
CA LEU A 80 12.01 5.21 6.65
C LEU A 80 13.40 4.92 7.20
N GLY A 81 14.37 4.71 6.32
CA GLY A 81 15.75 4.49 6.73
C GLY A 81 16.36 5.70 7.42
N ARG A 82 15.79 6.88 7.21
CA ARG A 82 16.24 8.13 7.86
C ARG A 82 15.39 8.49 9.06
N GLY A 83 14.48 7.61 9.48
CA GLY A 83 13.66 7.84 10.65
C GLY A 83 12.30 8.46 10.39
N GLY A 84 11.83 8.45 9.14
CA GLY A 84 10.52 8.98 8.81
C GLY A 84 9.40 8.13 9.39
N SER A 85 8.22 8.72 9.49
CA SER A 85 7.04 8.05 10.03
C SER A 85 6.45 7.06 9.01
N PRO A 86 6.34 5.77 9.36
CA PRO A 86 5.72 4.83 8.44
C PRO A 86 4.28 5.20 8.11
N LEU A 87 3.53 5.70 9.09
CA LEU A 87 2.14 6.08 8.82
C LEU A 87 2.06 7.12 7.72
N ILE A 88 2.82 8.21 7.87
CA ILE A 88 2.77 9.30 6.89
C ILE A 88 3.25 8.83 5.52
N GLN A 89 4.33 8.08 5.49
CA GLN A 89 4.93 7.66 4.23
C GLN A 89 4.01 6.71 3.45
N PHE A 90 3.43 5.74 4.11
CA PHE A 90 2.54 4.80 3.42
C PHE A 90 1.19 5.43 3.06
N ILE A 91 0.70 6.34 3.89
CA ILE A 91 -0.53 7.07 3.53
C ILE A 91 -0.28 7.88 2.26
N ALA A 92 0.88 8.52 2.14
CA ALA A 92 1.22 9.24 0.91
C ALA A 92 1.22 8.33 -0.30
N LEU A 93 1.70 7.09 -0.14
CA LEU A 93 1.67 6.11 -1.22
C LEU A 93 0.24 5.76 -1.60
N LEU A 94 -0.63 5.60 -0.62
CA LEU A 94 -2.04 5.30 -0.90
C LEU A 94 -2.72 6.45 -1.65
N TYR A 95 -2.42 7.70 -1.29
CA TYR A 95 -2.97 8.84 -2.02
C TYR A 95 -2.45 8.90 -3.45
N LEU A 96 -1.18 8.55 -3.65
CA LEU A 96 -0.64 8.48 -5.00
C LEU A 96 -1.38 7.42 -5.81
N ALA A 97 -1.66 6.26 -5.20
CA ALA A 97 -2.42 5.21 -5.85
C ALA A 97 -3.82 5.70 -6.21
N PHE A 98 -4.41 6.50 -5.33
CA PHE A 98 -5.75 7.03 -5.55
C PHE A 98 -5.80 7.99 -6.74
N ILE A 99 -4.83 8.89 -6.85
CA ILE A 99 -4.87 9.91 -7.91
C ILE A 99 -4.27 9.44 -9.22
N SER A 100 -3.33 8.50 -9.20
CA SER A 100 -2.57 8.13 -10.41
C SER A 100 -3.43 7.66 -11.57
N PRO A 101 -4.50 6.86 -11.37
CA PRO A 101 -5.30 6.43 -12.52
C PRO A 101 -5.96 7.59 -13.25
N HIS A 102 -6.13 8.72 -12.59
CA HIS A 102 -6.80 9.89 -13.15
C HIS A 102 -5.84 10.86 -13.80
N LEU A 103 -4.55 10.62 -13.70
CA LEU A 103 -3.53 11.54 -14.21
C LEU A 103 -3.03 11.20 -15.61
N LYS A 104 -3.56 10.16 -16.23
CA LYS A 104 -3.00 9.70 -17.50
C LYS A 104 -3.00 10.78 -18.57
N GLY A 105 -4.03 11.61 -18.59
CA GLY A 105 -4.11 12.69 -19.55
C GLY A 105 -3.10 13.79 -19.31
N VAL A 106 -2.74 13.96 -18.07
CA VAL A 106 -1.79 14.99 -17.65
C VAL A 106 -0.36 14.58 -17.95
N MET A 107 -0.12 13.29 -17.99
CA MET A 107 1.23 12.75 -18.15
C MET A 107 1.77 12.88 -19.57
N LYS A 108 0.98 13.31 -20.47
CA LYS A 108 1.44 13.45 -21.86
C LYS A 108 2.20 14.75 -22.15
#